data_62e325d29b8c759c05fadc671066d2fc
#
_entry.id   62e325d29b8c759c05fadc671066d2fc
#
_cell.length_a   1.000
_cell.length_b   1.000
_cell.length_c   1.000
_cell.angle_alpha   90.00
_cell.angle_beta   90.00
_cell.angle_gamma   90.00
#
_symmetry.space_group_name_H-M   'P 1'
#
loop_
_entity.id
_entity.type
_entity.pdbx_description
1 polymer ?
#
loop_
_entity_poly.entity_id
_entity_poly.type
_entity_poly.pdbx_seq_one_letter_code
_entity_poly.pdbx_strand_id
1 'polypeptide(L)'
;DGYITVLLSTDKAAYQPGEPVQLSLNNLPEGQVTIRYKHLNKVLSETPLTGKSWSWNPSTDDFKGYMVDLYTVENGEEVVLSSIAIDVSSDPARFPRNGFLSEYGKMSEKEINKVMDNLNRHHINYVQYQDWHYKHHKPLAGSPSAPMDVWKDIINRDCYRSTVQGYIDAGHKRGMKSLFYNLAYGALSDAADDGVKEAWYLFKDKKHGNKDYHPLGSPFKSNIYLTNPALQEWRDYMAQQNNDVYEVFDFDGYQIDQLGGRGELYDYNGNSVDLAATFPVFIKAMKEAQPKKSLVMNAVGQYGQENLIANSPVDFLYTEVWEKPTDNGFSVLSNIITNNDRWSNGKKTVLAAYMNYKLGGEGRGYFNTPGVLMANAAIHAWGGAHLELGEHMLTTEYFPNSSLAMKGELKKAMVTYYDFITGYENLLRDGGEFYGVTASSTDGKMTVNQWPPVRNQIATIGKRFDRRDVIHFLNYTNAVHLDWCDSNGTQVEPSLIESVQTKVSVKGTVRTVWAASPDARFGVSQELDFVQEGNEIKVALPSLKYWTMLVVEYE
;
A
#
# COMPACT_ATOMS: atom_id res chain seq x y z
N ASP A 1 15.27 12.90 18.04
CA ASP A 1 14.24 11.88 18.21
C ASP A 1 13.41 11.62 16.97
N GLY A 2 13.66 12.30 15.84
CA GLY A 2 13.05 12.01 14.54
C GLY A 2 11.63 12.54 14.36
N TYR A 3 11.08 13.30 15.28
CA TYR A 3 9.78 13.93 15.09
C TYR A 3 9.86 15.15 14.18
N ILE A 4 8.82 15.34 13.36
CA ILE A 4 8.68 16.54 12.54
C ILE A 4 8.14 17.66 13.44
N THR A 5 8.93 18.71 13.63
CA THR A 5 8.59 19.81 14.55
C THR A 5 7.47 20.70 14.01
N VAL A 6 7.36 20.85 12.68
CA VAL A 6 6.27 21.54 11.99
C VAL A 6 5.58 20.52 11.12
N LEU A 7 4.44 20.00 11.59
CA LEU A 7 3.68 18.97 10.90
C LEU A 7 2.37 19.52 10.38
N LEU A 8 2.21 19.46 9.07
CA LEU A 8 0.94 19.72 8.38
C LEU A 8 0.03 18.50 8.49
N SER A 9 -1.26 18.75 8.61
CA SER A 9 -2.30 17.73 8.58
C SER A 9 -3.48 18.20 7.75
N THR A 10 -4.25 17.26 7.22
CA THR A 10 -5.50 17.52 6.49
C THR A 10 -6.63 16.77 7.17
N ASP A 11 -7.87 17.22 6.97
CA ASP A 11 -9.05 16.56 7.56
C ASP A 11 -9.37 15.20 6.93
N LYS A 12 -8.94 14.97 5.68
CA LYS A 12 -9.18 13.70 4.99
C LYS A 12 -7.90 13.16 4.37
N ALA A 13 -7.89 11.86 4.13
CA ALA A 13 -6.81 11.17 3.41
C ALA A 13 -6.94 11.34 1.89
N ALA A 14 -8.15 11.53 1.39
CA ALA A 14 -8.46 11.74 -0.01
C ALA A 14 -9.74 12.58 -0.13
N TYR A 15 -9.83 13.31 -1.21
CA TYR A 15 -10.92 14.26 -1.47
C TYR A 15 -11.63 13.95 -2.78
N GLN A 16 -12.95 14.17 -2.78
CA GLN A 16 -13.72 14.18 -4.03
C GLN A 16 -13.50 15.50 -4.77
N PRO A 17 -13.58 15.54 -6.11
CA PRO A 17 -13.55 16.80 -6.84
C PRO A 17 -14.58 17.78 -6.29
N GLY A 18 -14.15 19.02 -6.04
CA GLY A 18 -15.01 20.08 -5.49
C GLY A 18 -15.05 20.16 -3.96
N GLU A 19 -14.51 19.18 -3.24
CA GLU A 19 -14.42 19.27 -1.78
C GLU A 19 -13.33 20.25 -1.34
N PRO A 20 -13.58 21.07 -0.32
CA PRO A 20 -12.53 21.90 0.27
C PRO A 20 -11.59 21.05 1.14
N VAL A 21 -10.33 21.43 1.16
CA VAL A 21 -9.30 20.82 2.01
C VAL A 21 -9.09 21.68 3.24
N GLN A 22 -9.25 21.10 4.43
CA GLN A 22 -8.93 21.76 5.69
C GLN A 22 -7.51 21.38 6.09
N LEU A 23 -6.63 22.37 6.16
CA LEU A 23 -5.23 22.19 6.58
C LEU A 23 -5.02 22.71 7.99
N SER A 24 -4.14 22.05 8.72
CA SER A 24 -3.76 22.47 10.08
C SER A 24 -2.30 22.21 10.36
N LEU A 25 -1.76 22.94 11.33
CA LEU A 25 -0.40 22.81 11.83
C LEU A 25 -0.41 22.47 13.32
N ASN A 26 0.53 21.63 13.73
CA ASN A 26 0.78 21.37 15.15
C ASN A 26 1.44 22.57 15.85
N ASN A 27 2.37 23.24 15.17
CA ASN A 27 3.11 24.39 15.66
C ASN A 27 3.23 25.45 14.58
N LEU A 28 3.05 26.72 14.96
CA LEU A 28 3.24 27.83 14.04
C LEU A 28 4.72 28.18 13.99
N PRO A 29 5.39 28.10 12.82
CA PRO A 29 6.79 28.51 12.71
C PRO A 29 6.94 30.00 12.85
N GLU A 30 8.11 30.45 13.32
CA GLU A 30 8.42 31.89 13.48
C GLU A 30 8.80 32.52 12.13
N GLY A 31 8.62 33.83 12.04
CA GLY A 31 9.00 34.63 10.86
C GLY A 31 7.96 34.62 9.75
N GLN A 32 8.38 35.12 8.60
CA GLN A 32 7.53 35.15 7.41
C GLN A 32 7.62 33.85 6.66
N VAL A 33 6.50 33.15 6.60
CA VAL A 33 6.39 31.83 5.95
C VAL A 33 5.33 31.92 4.87
N THR A 34 5.62 31.36 3.72
CA THR A 34 4.71 31.28 2.58
C THR A 34 4.15 29.87 2.46
N ILE A 35 2.85 29.76 2.19
CA ILE A 35 2.18 28.53 1.80
C ILE A 35 2.22 28.45 0.28
N ARG A 36 2.74 27.35 -0.25
CA ARG A 36 2.83 27.15 -1.70
C ARG A 36 2.04 25.90 -2.08
N TYR A 37 1.19 26.03 -3.12
CA TYR A 37 0.39 24.93 -3.65
C TYR A 37 0.94 24.56 -5.02
N LYS A 38 1.30 23.28 -5.17
CA LYS A 38 1.92 22.78 -6.41
C LYS A 38 1.20 21.57 -6.96
N HIS A 39 1.15 21.47 -8.27
CA HIS A 39 0.93 20.22 -8.97
C HIS A 39 2.21 19.86 -9.71
N LEU A 40 2.84 18.75 -9.34
CA LEU A 40 4.17 18.37 -9.83
C LEU A 40 5.17 19.53 -9.57
N ASN A 41 5.83 20.05 -10.60
CA ASN A 41 6.73 21.19 -10.42
C ASN A 41 6.04 22.57 -10.63
N LYS A 42 4.77 22.58 -11.02
CA LYS A 42 4.05 23.81 -11.32
C LYS A 42 3.48 24.42 -10.05
N VAL A 43 3.86 25.68 -9.76
CA VAL A 43 3.26 26.47 -8.70
C VAL A 43 1.89 26.96 -9.15
N LEU A 44 0.84 26.62 -8.39
CA LEU A 44 -0.54 27.02 -8.67
C LEU A 44 -0.85 28.35 -8.00
N SER A 45 -0.44 28.51 -6.75
CA SER A 45 -0.63 29.75 -5.96
C SER A 45 0.28 29.77 -4.74
N GLU A 46 0.46 30.94 -4.20
CA GLU A 46 1.20 31.18 -2.96
C GLU A 46 0.43 32.19 -2.09
N THR A 47 0.39 31.95 -0.79
CA THR A 47 -0.26 32.83 0.18
C THR A 47 0.58 32.90 1.46
N PRO A 48 0.53 34.02 2.22
CA PRO A 48 1.20 34.08 3.51
C PRO A 48 0.57 33.12 4.51
N LEU A 49 1.40 32.49 5.34
CA LEU A 49 0.92 31.72 6.49
C LEU A 49 0.52 32.70 7.60
N THR A 50 -0.74 32.71 8.02
CA THR A 50 -1.27 33.63 9.01
C THR A 50 -1.84 32.96 10.26
N GLY A 51 -1.94 31.62 10.28
CA GLY A 51 -2.48 30.90 11.43
C GLY A 51 -2.27 29.41 11.30
N LYS A 52 -2.72 28.65 12.30
CA LYS A 52 -2.53 27.21 12.37
C LYS A 52 -3.52 26.41 11.55
N SER A 53 -4.57 27.04 11.02
CA SER A 53 -5.57 26.33 10.23
C SER A 53 -6.11 27.22 9.11
N TRP A 54 -6.41 26.62 7.98
CA TRP A 54 -6.97 27.31 6.81
C TRP A 54 -7.60 26.29 5.86
N SER A 55 -8.36 26.81 4.91
CA SER A 55 -8.97 26.03 3.83
C SER A 55 -8.27 26.28 2.50
N TRP A 56 -8.25 25.27 1.66
CA TRP A 56 -7.84 25.41 0.25
C TRP A 56 -8.82 24.65 -0.64
N ASN A 57 -9.16 25.27 -1.79
CA ASN A 57 -10.02 24.67 -2.79
C ASN A 57 -9.15 24.30 -4.01
N PRO A 58 -8.79 23.03 -4.17
CA PRO A 58 -8.12 22.58 -5.39
C PRO A 58 -9.08 22.70 -6.59
N SER A 59 -8.53 22.62 -7.80
CA SER A 59 -9.35 22.56 -9.00
C SER A 59 -10.30 21.35 -8.94
N THR A 60 -11.34 21.35 -9.78
CA THR A 60 -12.28 20.23 -9.87
C THR A 60 -11.77 19.08 -10.72
N ASP A 61 -10.51 19.11 -11.16
CA ASP A 61 -9.89 18.02 -11.90
C ASP A 61 -9.87 16.74 -11.05
N ASP A 62 -10.21 15.63 -11.69
CA ASP A 62 -10.21 14.33 -11.03
C ASP A 62 -8.84 13.64 -11.16
N PHE A 63 -8.54 12.75 -10.23
CA PHE A 63 -7.32 11.93 -10.22
C PHE A 63 -6.05 12.76 -10.28
N LYS A 64 -5.92 13.68 -9.35
CA LYS A 64 -4.81 14.65 -9.34
C LYS A 64 -4.20 14.78 -7.95
N GLY A 65 -2.87 14.61 -7.91
CA GLY A 65 -2.07 14.76 -6.71
C GLY A 65 -1.48 16.16 -6.62
N TYR A 66 -1.41 16.70 -5.40
CA TYR A 66 -0.85 18.02 -5.12
C TYR A 66 0.14 17.94 -3.97
N MET A 67 1.08 18.89 -3.94
CA MET A 67 1.93 19.13 -2.78
C MET A 67 1.67 20.53 -2.27
N VAL A 68 1.44 20.63 -0.96
CA VAL A 68 1.38 21.91 -0.24
C VAL A 68 2.61 21.99 0.64
N ASP A 69 3.39 23.05 0.51
CA ASP A 69 4.58 23.23 1.33
C ASP A 69 4.62 24.60 1.97
N LEU A 70 5.32 24.65 3.09
CA LEU A 70 5.63 25.87 3.81
C LEU A 70 7.11 26.17 3.60
N TYR A 71 7.43 27.36 3.14
CA TYR A 71 8.82 27.75 2.98
C TYR A 71 9.08 29.19 3.44
N THR A 72 10.32 29.43 3.76
CA THR A 72 10.84 30.75 4.05
C THR A 72 12.08 31.01 3.20
N VAL A 73 12.54 32.25 3.18
CA VAL A 73 13.78 32.62 2.47
C VAL A 73 14.79 33.11 3.53
N GLU A 74 15.93 32.44 3.57
CA GLU A 74 17.04 32.78 4.46
C GLU A 74 18.29 33.03 3.61
N ASN A 75 18.89 34.23 3.76
CA ASN A 75 20.08 34.59 2.97
C ASN A 75 19.90 34.46 1.46
N GLY A 76 18.71 34.75 0.95
CA GLY A 76 18.37 34.59 -0.47
C GLY A 76 18.07 33.19 -0.93
N GLU A 77 18.12 32.20 -0.03
CA GLU A 77 17.86 30.80 -0.35
C GLU A 77 16.54 30.33 0.24
N GLU A 78 15.83 29.51 -0.53
CA GLU A 78 14.57 28.89 -0.10
C GLU A 78 14.85 27.77 0.89
N VAL A 79 14.14 27.81 2.02
CA VAL A 79 14.18 26.75 3.05
C VAL A 79 12.77 26.20 3.22
N VAL A 80 12.58 24.92 2.85
CA VAL A 80 11.31 24.23 3.05
C VAL A 80 11.21 23.77 4.50
N LEU A 81 10.13 24.17 5.18
CA LEU A 81 9.91 23.87 6.59
C LEU A 81 9.06 22.62 6.79
N SER A 82 8.11 22.37 5.90
CA SER A 82 7.18 21.25 5.99
C SER A 82 6.43 21.09 4.67
N SER A 83 5.84 19.93 4.46
CA SER A 83 4.95 19.68 3.32
C SER A 83 3.86 18.67 3.69
N ILE A 84 2.84 18.61 2.85
CA ILE A 84 1.83 17.58 2.87
C ILE A 84 1.29 17.40 1.45
N ALA A 85 1.00 16.16 1.09
CA ALA A 85 0.34 15.84 -0.18
C ALA A 85 -1.17 15.92 -0.05
N ILE A 86 -1.85 16.12 -1.18
CA ILE A 86 -3.31 16.07 -1.28
C ILE A 86 -3.67 15.25 -2.51
N ASP A 87 -4.58 14.30 -2.32
CA ASP A 87 -5.13 13.47 -3.38
C ASP A 87 -6.58 13.87 -3.64
N VAL A 88 -6.90 14.27 -4.87
CA VAL A 88 -8.27 14.51 -5.32
C VAL A 88 -8.62 13.41 -6.31
N SER A 89 -9.43 12.45 -5.86
CA SER A 89 -9.79 11.28 -6.67
C SER A 89 -11.20 10.81 -6.31
N SER A 90 -12.06 10.74 -7.31
CA SER A 90 -13.43 10.24 -7.15
C SER A 90 -13.49 8.74 -6.89
N ASP A 91 -12.47 8.00 -7.33
CA ASP A 91 -12.36 6.55 -7.14
C ASP A 91 -10.99 6.22 -6.52
N PRO A 92 -10.95 5.74 -5.28
CA PRO A 92 -9.70 5.39 -4.61
C PRO A 92 -8.94 4.24 -5.27
N ALA A 93 -9.60 3.43 -6.09
CA ALA A 93 -8.97 2.33 -6.81
C ALA A 93 -7.92 2.81 -7.84
N ARG A 94 -7.95 4.08 -8.23
CA ARG A 94 -6.96 4.67 -9.14
C ARG A 94 -5.58 4.74 -8.47
N PHE A 95 -5.54 5.10 -7.18
CA PHE A 95 -4.30 5.27 -6.41
C PHE A 95 -4.45 4.64 -5.02
N PRO A 96 -4.61 3.30 -4.92
CA PRO A 96 -4.84 2.67 -3.62
C PRO A 96 -3.60 2.80 -2.72
N ARG A 97 -3.86 3.18 -1.48
CA ARG A 97 -2.89 3.21 -0.38
C ARG A 97 -3.54 2.45 0.76
N ASN A 98 -3.12 1.21 0.94
CA ASN A 98 -3.79 0.26 1.81
C ASN A 98 -3.12 0.20 3.18
N GLY A 99 -3.93 0.31 4.23
CA GLY A 99 -3.55 0.09 5.62
C GLY A 99 -4.39 -1.02 6.23
N PHE A 100 -4.15 -1.30 7.50
CA PHE A 100 -4.84 -2.40 8.19
C PHE A 100 -5.18 -2.08 9.62
N LEU A 101 -6.17 -2.81 10.15
CA LEU A 101 -6.47 -2.92 11.58
C LEU A 101 -6.44 -4.41 11.94
N SER A 102 -6.08 -4.74 13.16
CA SER A 102 -5.92 -6.14 13.58
C SER A 102 -6.44 -6.44 14.98
N GLU A 103 -6.89 -5.43 15.73
CA GLU A 103 -7.38 -5.58 17.09
C GLU A 103 -8.62 -4.71 17.31
N TYR A 104 -9.65 -5.29 17.96
CA TYR A 104 -10.95 -4.64 18.10
C TYR A 104 -11.46 -4.74 19.55
N GLY A 105 -10.55 -4.66 20.51
CA GLY A 105 -10.88 -4.60 21.92
C GLY A 105 -11.70 -3.35 22.24
N LYS A 106 -12.11 -3.21 23.49
CA LYS A 106 -12.85 -2.02 23.93
C LYS A 106 -11.98 -0.78 23.79
N MET A 107 -12.43 0.19 23.00
CA MET A 107 -11.72 1.43 22.73
C MET A 107 -12.62 2.64 22.87
N SER A 108 -12.06 3.72 23.39
CA SER A 108 -12.71 5.02 23.39
C SER A 108 -12.64 5.66 21.99
N GLU A 109 -13.52 6.63 21.74
CA GLU A 109 -13.49 7.42 20.51
C GLU A 109 -12.13 8.11 20.32
N LYS A 110 -11.54 8.61 21.41
CA LYS A 110 -10.20 9.24 21.37
C LYS A 110 -9.12 8.27 20.92
N GLU A 111 -9.14 7.03 21.43
CA GLU A 111 -8.18 5.99 21.03
C GLU A 111 -8.34 5.60 19.56
N ILE A 112 -9.59 5.44 19.09
CA ILE A 112 -9.91 5.16 17.68
C ILE A 112 -9.41 6.29 16.78
N ASN A 113 -9.70 7.54 17.13
CA ASN A 113 -9.27 8.69 16.35
C ASN A 113 -7.75 8.82 16.29
N LYS A 114 -7.03 8.45 17.35
CA LYS A 114 -5.56 8.47 17.34
C LYS A 114 -4.99 7.52 16.25
N VAL A 115 -5.53 6.32 16.15
CA VAL A 115 -5.13 5.35 15.13
C VAL A 115 -5.48 5.88 13.74
N MET A 116 -6.70 6.36 13.56
CA MET A 116 -7.19 6.79 12.25
C MET A 116 -6.55 8.11 11.79
N ASP A 117 -6.21 9.01 12.70
CA ASP A 117 -5.44 10.23 12.38
C ASP A 117 -4.04 9.89 11.86
N ASN A 118 -3.40 8.88 12.43
CA ASN A 118 -2.10 8.43 11.94
C ASN A 118 -2.21 7.84 10.51
N LEU A 119 -3.21 7.03 10.24
CA LEU A 119 -3.47 6.51 8.89
C LEU A 119 -3.83 7.64 7.92
N ASN A 120 -4.62 8.59 8.36
CA ASN A 120 -4.98 9.78 7.59
C ASN A 120 -3.76 10.61 7.20
N ARG A 121 -2.81 10.78 8.14
CA ARG A 121 -1.57 11.53 7.84
C ARG A 121 -0.73 10.86 6.75
N HIS A 122 -0.85 9.55 6.61
CA HIS A 122 -0.18 8.78 5.57
C HIS A 122 -1.06 8.56 4.33
N HIS A 123 -2.18 9.29 4.19
CA HIS A 123 -3.07 9.28 3.03
C HIS A 123 -3.65 7.88 2.72
N ILE A 124 -3.81 7.05 3.74
CA ILE A 124 -4.40 5.71 3.60
C ILE A 124 -5.87 5.87 3.19
N ASN A 125 -6.25 5.26 2.08
CA ASN A 125 -7.60 5.35 1.53
C ASN A 125 -8.36 4.02 1.51
N TYR A 126 -7.68 2.92 1.81
CA TYR A 126 -8.29 1.60 2.03
C TYR A 126 -7.78 1.04 3.35
N VAL A 127 -8.69 0.52 4.17
CA VAL A 127 -8.35 -0.13 5.43
C VAL A 127 -8.87 -1.56 5.42
N GLN A 128 -7.95 -2.52 5.60
CA GLN A 128 -8.24 -3.94 5.73
C GLN A 128 -8.48 -4.26 7.20
N TYR A 129 -9.68 -4.78 7.52
CA TYR A 129 -10.05 -5.18 8.89
C TYR A 129 -9.69 -6.64 9.09
N GLN A 130 -8.46 -6.90 9.51
CA GLN A 130 -7.91 -8.25 9.66
C GLN A 130 -8.46 -8.92 10.91
N ASP A 131 -8.91 -10.18 10.77
CA ASP A 131 -9.33 -11.04 11.89
C ASP A 131 -10.35 -10.41 12.85
N TRP A 132 -11.29 -9.64 12.32
CA TRP A 132 -12.36 -9.01 13.07
C TRP A 132 -13.55 -9.94 13.32
N HIS A 133 -13.69 -10.96 12.47
CA HIS A 133 -14.90 -11.76 12.27
C HIS A 133 -15.04 -12.88 13.28
N TYR A 134 -16.27 -13.35 13.42
CA TYR A 134 -16.64 -14.38 14.38
C TYR A 134 -16.14 -15.78 13.98
N LYS A 135 -16.47 -16.21 12.79
CA LYS A 135 -16.02 -17.48 12.18
C LYS A 135 -15.85 -17.27 10.68
N HIS A 136 -15.01 -18.08 10.03
CA HIS A 136 -14.85 -17.94 8.59
C HIS A 136 -16.14 -18.24 7.82
N HIS A 137 -16.91 -19.26 8.24
CA HIS A 137 -18.20 -19.59 7.63
C HIS A 137 -19.36 -18.75 8.14
N LYS A 138 -19.17 -17.98 9.17
CA LYS A 138 -20.18 -17.08 9.76
C LYS A 138 -19.47 -15.83 10.29
N PRO A 139 -19.15 -14.88 9.42
CA PRO A 139 -18.38 -13.71 9.82
C PRO A 139 -19.11 -12.77 10.81
N LEU A 140 -20.43 -12.63 10.68
CA LEU A 140 -21.21 -11.83 11.62
C LEU A 140 -21.50 -12.62 12.89
N ALA A 141 -21.13 -12.08 14.04
CA ALA A 141 -21.53 -12.64 15.34
C ALA A 141 -22.98 -12.22 15.65
N GLY A 142 -23.83 -13.22 15.91
CA GLY A 142 -25.26 -13.01 16.07
C GLY A 142 -25.99 -13.03 14.73
N SER A 143 -26.99 -12.17 14.60
CA SER A 143 -27.81 -12.04 13.41
C SER A 143 -28.07 -10.54 13.13
N PRO A 144 -28.54 -10.16 11.93
CA PRO A 144 -28.89 -8.77 11.66
C PRO A 144 -29.92 -8.18 12.63
N SER A 145 -30.87 -8.99 13.07
CA SER A 145 -31.90 -8.54 14.04
C SER A 145 -31.39 -8.51 15.49
N ALA A 146 -30.34 -9.25 15.79
CA ALA A 146 -29.75 -9.36 17.12
C ALA A 146 -28.22 -9.53 17.03
N PRO A 147 -27.49 -8.51 16.53
CA PRO A 147 -26.04 -8.59 16.45
C PRO A 147 -25.43 -8.61 17.84
N MET A 148 -24.35 -9.38 18.02
CA MET A 148 -23.64 -9.42 19.28
C MET A 148 -22.87 -8.12 19.52
N ASP A 149 -22.88 -7.62 20.74
CA ASP A 149 -22.10 -6.45 21.13
C ASP A 149 -20.62 -6.78 21.35
N VAL A 150 -20.33 -8.00 21.80
CA VAL A 150 -18.98 -8.53 22.02
C VAL A 150 -18.96 -9.98 21.54
N TRP A 151 -17.91 -10.33 20.81
CA TRP A 151 -17.70 -11.71 20.36
C TRP A 151 -16.22 -12.09 20.46
N LYS A 152 -15.96 -13.36 20.40
CA LYS A 152 -14.60 -13.89 20.24
C LYS A 152 -14.31 -14.05 18.74
N ASP A 153 -13.17 -13.53 18.28
CA ASP A 153 -12.71 -13.74 16.91
C ASP A 153 -12.19 -15.17 16.72
N ILE A 154 -11.64 -15.46 15.54
CA ILE A 154 -11.12 -16.79 15.19
C ILE A 154 -9.94 -17.25 16.08
N ILE A 155 -9.31 -16.33 16.80
CA ILE A 155 -8.18 -16.59 17.71
C ILE A 155 -8.65 -16.51 19.19
N ASN A 156 -9.94 -16.40 19.42
CA ASN A 156 -10.55 -16.24 20.75
C ASN A 156 -10.19 -14.94 21.48
N ARG A 157 -9.96 -13.86 20.72
CA ARG A 157 -9.79 -12.51 21.29
C ARG A 157 -11.14 -11.79 21.31
N ASP A 158 -11.31 -10.90 22.27
CA ASP A 158 -12.53 -10.08 22.35
C ASP A 158 -12.55 -9.03 21.23
N CYS A 159 -13.70 -9.00 20.53
CA CYS A 159 -14.03 -7.96 19.57
C CYS A 159 -15.28 -7.24 20.02
N TYR A 160 -15.29 -5.91 19.92
CA TYR A 160 -16.42 -5.06 20.29
C TYR A 160 -17.06 -4.46 19.04
N ARG A 161 -18.38 -4.62 18.92
CA ARG A 161 -19.14 -4.00 17.83
C ARG A 161 -18.94 -2.49 17.78
N SER A 162 -18.92 -1.85 18.94
CA SER A 162 -18.68 -0.41 19.05
C SER A 162 -17.32 0.01 18.51
N THR A 163 -16.29 -0.81 18.66
CA THR A 163 -14.95 -0.52 18.14
C THR A 163 -14.91 -0.69 16.61
N VAL A 164 -15.47 -1.78 16.09
CA VAL A 164 -15.52 -2.01 14.65
C VAL A 164 -16.29 -0.87 13.96
N GLN A 165 -17.48 -0.54 14.45
CA GLN A 165 -18.28 0.55 13.89
C GLN A 165 -17.61 1.90 14.08
N GLY A 166 -16.98 2.13 15.22
CA GLY A 166 -16.21 3.35 15.49
C GLY A 166 -15.07 3.56 14.49
N TYR A 167 -14.35 2.51 14.14
CA TYR A 167 -13.31 2.55 13.11
C TYR A 167 -13.89 2.84 11.72
N ILE A 168 -15.01 2.21 11.37
CA ILE A 168 -15.68 2.45 10.08
C ILE A 168 -16.10 3.92 9.98
N ASP A 169 -16.75 4.45 11.01
CA ASP A 169 -17.20 5.84 11.03
C ASP A 169 -16.03 6.82 10.93
N ALA A 170 -14.97 6.58 11.69
CA ALA A 170 -13.77 7.39 11.65
C ALA A 170 -13.08 7.36 10.28
N GLY A 171 -13.06 6.20 9.64
CA GLY A 171 -12.55 6.03 8.28
C GLY A 171 -13.39 6.78 7.26
N HIS A 172 -14.70 6.65 7.30
CA HIS A 172 -15.62 7.35 6.40
C HIS A 172 -15.51 8.87 6.53
N LYS A 173 -15.38 9.37 7.75
CA LYS A 173 -15.16 10.80 7.98
C LYS A 173 -13.89 11.32 7.30
N ARG A 174 -12.90 10.46 7.08
CA ARG A 174 -11.60 10.78 6.48
C ARG A 174 -11.47 10.37 5.02
N GLY A 175 -12.57 9.94 4.39
CA GLY A 175 -12.56 9.53 2.98
C GLY A 175 -11.91 8.17 2.72
N MET A 176 -11.85 7.29 3.72
CA MET A 176 -11.30 5.95 3.60
C MET A 176 -12.40 4.91 3.35
N LYS A 177 -12.08 3.87 2.58
CA LYS A 177 -12.92 2.67 2.45
C LYS A 177 -12.51 1.62 3.46
N SER A 178 -13.50 0.98 4.08
CA SER A 178 -13.32 -0.09 5.07
C SER A 178 -13.73 -1.42 4.46
N LEU A 179 -12.78 -2.37 4.37
CA LEU A 179 -13.01 -3.69 3.81
C LEU A 179 -12.84 -4.76 4.89
N PHE A 180 -13.89 -5.57 5.09
CA PHE A 180 -13.79 -6.65 6.07
C PHE A 180 -13.02 -7.84 5.48
N TYR A 181 -12.13 -8.40 6.29
CA TYR A 181 -11.35 -9.59 5.93
C TYR A 181 -12.17 -10.87 6.14
N ASN A 182 -12.10 -11.79 5.21
CA ASN A 182 -12.46 -13.18 5.42
C ASN A 182 -11.87 -14.06 4.29
N LEU A 183 -11.77 -15.37 4.53
CA LEU A 183 -11.42 -16.36 3.51
C LEU A 183 -12.55 -16.50 2.48
N ALA A 184 -12.18 -16.82 1.23
CA ALA A 184 -13.15 -17.19 0.21
C ALA A 184 -13.82 -18.55 0.51
N TYR A 185 -13.11 -19.40 1.23
CA TYR A 185 -13.50 -20.78 1.46
C TYR A 185 -12.90 -21.26 2.78
N GLY A 186 -13.66 -21.30 3.79
CA GLY A 186 -13.19 -21.77 5.10
C GLY A 186 -14.37 -22.02 6.01
N ALA A 187 -14.33 -23.16 6.70
CA ALA A 187 -15.33 -23.51 7.69
C ALA A 187 -14.62 -24.03 8.93
N LEU A 188 -15.11 -23.64 10.11
CA LEU A 188 -14.61 -24.16 11.35
C LEU A 188 -15.28 -25.51 11.65
N SER A 189 -14.81 -26.21 12.68
CA SER A 189 -15.28 -27.58 13.01
C SER A 189 -16.76 -27.68 13.33
N ASP A 190 -17.40 -26.58 13.75
CA ASP A 190 -18.83 -26.54 14.11
C ASP A 190 -19.73 -26.02 12.98
N ALA A 191 -19.23 -25.94 11.75
CA ALA A 191 -19.95 -25.32 10.64
C ALA A 191 -21.28 -25.99 10.30
N ALA A 192 -21.42 -27.31 10.58
CA ALA A 192 -22.66 -28.02 10.38
C ALA A 192 -23.83 -27.41 11.17
N ASP A 193 -23.55 -26.84 12.35
CA ASP A 193 -24.55 -26.18 13.18
C ASP A 193 -25.08 -24.89 12.51
N ASP A 194 -24.32 -24.32 11.61
CA ASP A 194 -24.66 -23.09 10.87
C ASP A 194 -25.14 -23.38 9.44
N GLY A 195 -25.38 -24.63 9.10
CA GLY A 195 -25.96 -25.04 7.82
C GLY A 195 -24.97 -25.40 6.73
N VAL A 196 -23.67 -25.46 7.02
CA VAL A 196 -22.65 -25.92 6.06
C VAL A 196 -22.74 -27.42 5.90
N LYS A 197 -22.90 -27.89 4.66
CA LYS A 197 -23.12 -29.31 4.37
C LYS A 197 -21.82 -30.02 4.02
N GLU A 198 -21.73 -31.33 4.34
CA GLU A 198 -20.59 -32.17 4.02
C GLU A 198 -20.25 -32.19 2.52
N ALA A 199 -21.25 -32.11 1.66
CA ALA A 199 -21.05 -32.08 0.21
C ALA A 199 -20.37 -30.79 -0.30
N TRP A 200 -20.20 -29.77 0.53
CA TRP A 200 -19.60 -28.49 0.15
C TRP A 200 -18.10 -28.44 0.34
N TYR A 201 -17.49 -29.43 0.99
CA TYR A 201 -16.07 -29.43 1.28
C TYR A 201 -15.21 -29.87 0.11
N LEU A 202 -13.94 -29.51 0.16
CA LEU A 202 -12.88 -30.03 -0.69
C LEU A 202 -12.18 -31.19 0.01
N PHE A 203 -11.83 -32.21 -0.75
CA PHE A 203 -11.27 -33.46 -0.24
C PHE A 203 -9.91 -33.76 -0.86
N LYS A 204 -9.08 -34.49 -0.12
CA LYS A 204 -7.79 -34.99 -0.59
C LYS A 204 -7.91 -36.35 -1.30
N ASP A 205 -9.08 -36.95 -1.26
CA ASP A 205 -9.37 -38.26 -1.88
C ASP A 205 -10.69 -38.24 -2.66
N LYS A 206 -10.82 -39.13 -3.62
CA LYS A 206 -11.99 -39.23 -4.50
C LYS A 206 -13.24 -39.77 -3.79
N LYS A 207 -13.07 -40.43 -2.64
CA LYS A 207 -14.15 -41.05 -1.87
C LYS A 207 -14.69 -40.20 -0.74
N HIS A 208 -14.32 -38.92 -0.72
CA HIS A 208 -14.68 -37.94 0.33
C HIS A 208 -14.46 -38.47 1.77
N GLY A 209 -13.35 -39.17 1.97
CA GLY A 209 -12.95 -39.67 3.28
C GLY A 209 -12.10 -38.65 4.07
N ASN A 210 -11.36 -37.78 3.39
CA ASN A 210 -10.42 -36.85 4.01
C ASN A 210 -10.62 -35.43 3.48
N LYS A 211 -11.27 -34.59 4.30
CA LYS A 211 -11.38 -33.17 3.98
C LYS A 211 -10.00 -32.51 3.95
N ASP A 212 -9.77 -31.61 2.99
CA ASP A 212 -8.61 -30.73 3.05
C ASP A 212 -8.81 -29.71 4.19
N TYR A 213 -7.77 -29.49 4.97
CA TYR A 213 -7.82 -28.54 6.08
C TYR A 213 -6.47 -27.91 6.34
N HIS A 214 -6.50 -26.73 6.93
CA HIS A 214 -5.32 -26.04 7.43
C HIS A 214 -5.26 -26.23 8.94
N PRO A 215 -4.24 -26.94 9.45
CA PRO A 215 -4.15 -27.22 10.87
C PRO A 215 -3.77 -25.97 11.65
N LEU A 216 -4.49 -25.71 12.74
CA LEU A 216 -4.21 -24.63 13.68
C LEU A 216 -4.34 -25.16 15.09
N GLY A 217 -3.43 -24.75 15.96
CA GLY A 217 -3.48 -25.07 17.38
C GLY A 217 -4.13 -23.94 18.19
N SER A 218 -4.13 -24.13 19.54
CA SER A 218 -4.51 -23.05 20.45
C SER A 218 -3.66 -21.79 20.16
N PRO A 219 -4.22 -20.57 20.18
CA PRO A 219 -5.56 -20.20 20.65
C PRO A 219 -6.68 -20.16 19.60
N PHE A 220 -6.44 -20.68 18.39
CA PHE A 220 -7.46 -20.68 17.34
C PHE A 220 -8.68 -21.51 17.74
N LYS A 221 -9.87 -21.11 17.28
CA LYS A 221 -11.15 -21.80 17.59
C LYS A 221 -11.16 -23.25 17.13
N SER A 222 -10.58 -23.51 15.93
CA SER A 222 -10.43 -24.84 15.37
C SER A 222 -9.48 -24.80 14.16
N ASN A 223 -9.24 -25.95 13.53
CA ASN A 223 -8.68 -26.03 12.20
C ASN A 223 -9.62 -25.36 11.19
N ILE A 224 -9.10 -24.97 10.04
CA ILE A 224 -9.88 -24.42 8.93
C ILE A 224 -10.08 -25.54 7.90
N TYR A 225 -11.35 -25.94 7.69
CA TYR A 225 -11.71 -26.92 6.65
C TYR A 225 -12.08 -26.18 5.37
N LEU A 226 -11.54 -26.63 4.24
CA LEU A 226 -11.73 -25.93 2.98
C LEU A 226 -13.05 -26.33 2.33
N THR A 227 -13.85 -25.33 2.02
CA THR A 227 -15.09 -25.49 1.25
C THR A 227 -14.82 -25.22 -0.23
N ASN A 228 -15.76 -25.60 -1.10
CA ASN A 228 -15.56 -25.60 -2.55
C ASN A 228 -16.24 -24.39 -3.21
N PRO A 229 -15.50 -23.35 -3.61
CA PRO A 229 -16.10 -22.19 -4.29
C PRO A 229 -16.65 -22.49 -5.69
N ALA A 230 -16.34 -23.65 -6.27
CA ALA A 230 -16.94 -24.09 -7.52
C ALA A 230 -18.43 -24.42 -7.36
N LEU A 231 -18.88 -24.69 -6.13
CA LEU A 231 -20.27 -25.02 -5.85
C LEU A 231 -21.11 -23.76 -5.64
N GLN A 232 -22.21 -23.67 -6.38
CA GLN A 232 -23.16 -22.56 -6.24
C GLN A 232 -23.72 -22.48 -4.81
N GLU A 233 -23.98 -23.61 -4.17
CA GLU A 233 -24.51 -23.64 -2.81
C GLU A 233 -23.58 -22.96 -1.81
N TRP A 234 -22.27 -23.19 -1.92
CA TRP A 234 -21.30 -22.49 -1.07
C TRP A 234 -21.25 -20.99 -1.38
N ARG A 235 -21.23 -20.62 -2.66
CA ARG A 235 -21.25 -19.21 -3.06
C ARG A 235 -22.50 -18.48 -2.55
N ASP A 236 -23.66 -19.10 -2.70
CA ASP A 236 -24.93 -18.54 -2.22
C ASP A 236 -24.91 -18.40 -0.70
N TYR A 237 -24.40 -19.41 0.01
CA TYR A 237 -24.24 -19.36 1.45
C TYR A 237 -23.35 -18.19 1.88
N MET A 238 -22.18 -18.04 1.29
CA MET A 238 -21.27 -16.95 1.63
C MET A 238 -21.82 -15.58 1.23
N ALA A 239 -22.49 -15.46 0.11
CA ALA A 239 -23.16 -14.23 -0.28
C ALA A 239 -24.17 -13.80 0.79
N GLN A 240 -24.94 -14.74 1.34
CA GLN A 240 -25.88 -14.45 2.41
C GLN A 240 -25.17 -14.04 3.70
N GLN A 241 -24.07 -14.71 4.05
CA GLN A 241 -23.28 -14.35 5.22
C GLN A 241 -22.73 -12.92 5.09
N ASN A 242 -22.26 -12.56 3.91
CA ASN A 242 -21.77 -11.21 3.63
C ASN A 242 -22.90 -10.17 3.68
N ASN A 243 -24.08 -10.51 3.16
CA ASN A 243 -25.24 -9.63 3.26
C ASN A 243 -25.57 -9.32 4.72
N ASP A 244 -25.50 -10.32 5.59
CA ASP A 244 -25.73 -10.13 7.03
C ASP A 244 -24.70 -9.16 7.63
N VAL A 245 -23.43 -9.26 7.23
CA VAL A 245 -22.38 -8.33 7.65
C VAL A 245 -22.73 -6.91 7.22
N TYR A 246 -23.08 -6.71 5.94
CA TYR A 246 -23.40 -5.39 5.40
C TYR A 246 -24.66 -4.75 6.02
N GLU A 247 -25.60 -5.56 6.49
CA GLU A 247 -26.77 -5.04 7.19
C GLU A 247 -26.43 -4.45 8.57
N VAL A 248 -25.38 -4.95 9.22
CA VAL A 248 -25.00 -4.52 10.57
C VAL A 248 -23.90 -3.46 10.54
N PHE A 249 -22.95 -3.58 9.64
CA PHE A 249 -21.80 -2.70 9.54
C PHE A 249 -21.74 -2.02 8.17
N ASP A 250 -21.36 -0.75 8.15
CA ASP A 250 -21.21 0.04 6.93
C ASP A 250 -19.89 -0.24 6.20
N PHE A 251 -19.44 -1.47 6.18
CA PHE A 251 -18.27 -1.83 5.37
C PHE A 251 -18.50 -1.51 3.89
N ASP A 252 -17.44 -1.02 3.25
CA ASP A 252 -17.46 -0.66 1.82
C ASP A 252 -17.18 -1.85 0.92
N GLY A 253 -16.67 -2.94 1.48
CA GLY A 253 -16.33 -4.10 0.70
C GLY A 253 -15.73 -5.25 1.49
N TYR A 254 -15.22 -6.22 0.73
CA TYR A 254 -14.76 -7.51 1.22
C TYR A 254 -13.32 -7.74 0.76
N GLN A 255 -12.41 -7.91 1.71
CA GLN A 255 -11.02 -8.33 1.51
C GLN A 255 -10.99 -9.85 1.55
N ILE A 256 -10.88 -10.46 0.38
CA ILE A 256 -10.96 -11.91 0.22
C ILE A 256 -9.57 -12.52 0.38
N ASP A 257 -9.46 -13.51 1.24
CA ASP A 257 -8.21 -14.22 1.43
C ASP A 257 -8.30 -15.67 0.93
N GLN A 258 -7.13 -16.28 0.80
CA GLN A 258 -6.94 -17.66 0.35
C GLN A 258 -5.71 -18.25 1.03
N LEU A 259 -5.51 -19.55 0.90
CA LEU A 259 -4.43 -20.29 1.57
C LEU A 259 -3.31 -20.75 0.61
N GLY A 260 -3.32 -20.26 -0.63
CA GLY A 260 -2.34 -20.66 -1.65
C GLY A 260 -2.68 -22.02 -2.29
N GLY A 261 -1.72 -22.57 -3.02
CA GLY A 261 -1.88 -23.88 -3.67
C GLY A 261 -2.02 -25.01 -2.66
N ARG A 262 -2.95 -25.92 -2.93
CA ARG A 262 -3.29 -27.02 -2.02
C ARG A 262 -3.02 -28.40 -2.61
N GLY A 263 -2.37 -28.48 -3.76
CA GLY A 263 -2.16 -29.75 -4.47
C GLY A 263 -3.44 -30.28 -5.09
N GLU A 264 -3.54 -31.61 -5.25
CA GLU A 264 -4.71 -32.25 -5.81
C GLU A 264 -5.89 -32.17 -4.86
N LEU A 265 -7.03 -31.72 -5.40
CA LEU A 265 -8.27 -31.56 -4.65
C LEU A 265 -9.42 -32.23 -5.42
N TYR A 266 -10.39 -32.73 -4.67
CA TYR A 266 -11.58 -33.37 -5.21
C TYR A 266 -12.83 -32.79 -4.55
N ASP A 267 -13.93 -32.75 -5.30
CA ASP A 267 -15.23 -32.46 -4.71
C ASP A 267 -15.80 -33.71 -4.02
N TYR A 268 -16.96 -33.55 -3.43
CA TYR A 268 -17.65 -34.65 -2.73
C TYR A 268 -17.91 -35.86 -3.65
N ASN A 269 -18.12 -35.64 -4.96
CA ASN A 269 -18.41 -36.68 -5.93
C ASN A 269 -17.15 -37.28 -6.58
N GLY A 270 -15.97 -36.89 -6.14
CA GLY A 270 -14.70 -37.41 -6.64
C GLY A 270 -14.19 -36.75 -7.91
N ASN A 271 -14.78 -35.66 -8.35
CA ASN A 271 -14.28 -34.89 -9.48
C ASN A 271 -13.12 -33.99 -9.04
N SER A 272 -12.09 -33.90 -9.89
CA SER A 272 -10.95 -32.98 -9.63
C SER A 272 -11.41 -31.54 -9.64
N VAL A 273 -10.87 -30.74 -8.72
CA VAL A 273 -11.15 -29.31 -8.60
C VAL A 273 -9.85 -28.52 -8.75
N ASP A 274 -9.82 -27.59 -9.70
CA ASP A 274 -8.77 -26.60 -9.82
C ASP A 274 -9.15 -25.40 -8.93
N LEU A 275 -8.52 -25.32 -7.77
CA LEU A 275 -8.86 -24.30 -6.78
C LEU A 275 -8.71 -22.88 -7.33
N ALA A 276 -7.61 -22.59 -8.02
CA ALA A 276 -7.37 -21.26 -8.57
C ALA A 276 -8.46 -20.85 -9.56
N ALA A 277 -8.93 -21.77 -10.38
CA ALA A 277 -10.01 -21.52 -11.34
C ALA A 277 -11.35 -21.17 -10.66
N THR A 278 -11.51 -21.51 -9.40
CA THR A 278 -12.74 -21.16 -8.65
C THR A 278 -12.74 -19.69 -8.21
N PHE A 279 -11.61 -19.00 -8.16
CA PHE A 279 -11.52 -17.65 -7.64
C PHE A 279 -12.31 -16.62 -8.45
N PRO A 280 -12.22 -16.58 -9.79
CA PRO A 280 -13.06 -15.68 -10.58
C PRO A 280 -14.55 -15.95 -10.40
N VAL A 281 -14.92 -17.22 -10.26
CA VAL A 281 -16.32 -17.62 -10.07
C VAL A 281 -16.85 -17.11 -8.73
N PHE A 282 -16.06 -17.24 -7.68
CA PHE A 282 -16.40 -16.73 -6.35
C PHE A 282 -16.50 -15.21 -6.34
N ILE A 283 -15.49 -14.52 -6.89
CA ILE A 283 -15.47 -13.04 -6.95
C ILE A 283 -16.70 -12.53 -7.71
N LYS A 284 -17.02 -13.12 -8.84
CA LYS A 284 -18.19 -12.75 -9.64
C LYS A 284 -19.49 -12.91 -8.83
N ALA A 285 -19.62 -14.01 -8.11
CA ALA A 285 -20.81 -14.25 -7.27
C ALA A 285 -20.95 -13.20 -6.16
N MET A 286 -19.83 -12.85 -5.50
CA MET A 286 -19.86 -11.82 -4.46
C MET A 286 -20.19 -10.44 -5.05
N LYS A 287 -19.70 -10.14 -6.25
CA LYS A 287 -20.01 -8.88 -6.93
C LYS A 287 -21.47 -8.79 -7.36
N GLU A 288 -22.03 -9.89 -7.86
CA GLU A 288 -23.45 -9.94 -8.25
C GLU A 288 -24.37 -9.80 -7.02
N ALA A 289 -23.98 -10.36 -5.88
CA ALA A 289 -24.75 -10.24 -4.64
C ALA A 289 -24.75 -8.81 -4.08
N GLN A 290 -23.64 -8.07 -4.27
CA GLN A 290 -23.46 -6.72 -3.75
C GLN A 290 -22.70 -5.86 -4.79
N PRO A 291 -23.37 -5.42 -5.87
CA PRO A 291 -22.69 -4.78 -7.01
C PRO A 291 -21.95 -3.48 -6.67
N LYS A 292 -22.37 -2.78 -5.62
CA LYS A 292 -21.78 -1.51 -5.21
C LYS A 292 -20.62 -1.66 -4.22
N LYS A 293 -20.38 -2.87 -3.73
CA LYS A 293 -19.33 -3.11 -2.75
C LYS A 293 -18.00 -3.43 -3.44
N SER A 294 -16.93 -2.90 -2.89
CA SER A 294 -15.56 -3.16 -3.35
C SER A 294 -15.14 -4.59 -3.02
N LEU A 295 -14.36 -5.20 -3.91
CA LEU A 295 -13.76 -6.51 -3.69
C LEU A 295 -12.27 -6.42 -3.97
N VAL A 296 -11.48 -7.06 -3.12
CA VAL A 296 -10.03 -7.26 -3.30
C VAL A 296 -9.75 -8.69 -2.90
N MET A 297 -8.92 -9.40 -3.67
CA MET A 297 -8.54 -10.77 -3.32
C MET A 297 -7.03 -10.91 -3.26
N ASN A 298 -6.52 -11.47 -2.16
CA ASN A 298 -5.11 -11.79 -2.02
C ASN A 298 -4.72 -12.90 -3.00
N ALA A 299 -3.63 -12.69 -3.75
CA ALA A 299 -2.95 -13.74 -4.49
C ALA A 299 -1.68 -14.12 -3.73
N VAL A 300 -1.71 -15.20 -2.99
CA VAL A 300 -0.57 -15.68 -2.21
C VAL A 300 0.56 -16.10 -3.14
N GLY A 301 1.66 -15.34 -3.15
CA GLY A 301 2.78 -15.62 -4.06
C GLY A 301 2.36 -15.68 -5.54
N GLN A 302 1.38 -14.90 -5.95
CA GLN A 302 0.76 -14.86 -7.28
C GLN A 302 -0.15 -16.05 -7.61
N TYR A 303 -0.43 -16.93 -6.65
CA TYR A 303 -1.35 -18.04 -6.87
C TYR A 303 -2.75 -17.56 -7.21
N GLY A 304 -3.24 -17.96 -8.37
CA GLY A 304 -4.57 -17.58 -8.86
C GLY A 304 -4.66 -16.20 -9.48
N GLN A 305 -3.54 -15.50 -9.72
CA GLN A 305 -3.55 -14.13 -10.24
C GLN A 305 -3.76 -14.06 -11.74
N GLU A 306 -2.83 -14.65 -12.52
CA GLU A 306 -2.83 -14.54 -13.98
C GLU A 306 -4.07 -15.17 -14.61
N ASN A 307 -4.76 -14.42 -15.48
CA ASN A 307 -5.98 -14.83 -16.18
C ASN A 307 -7.18 -15.13 -15.26
N LEU A 308 -7.03 -14.97 -13.97
CA LEU A 308 -8.04 -15.33 -12.97
C LEU A 308 -8.41 -14.10 -12.12
N ILE A 309 -7.80 -13.91 -10.95
CA ILE A 309 -8.11 -12.74 -10.10
C ILE A 309 -7.88 -11.44 -10.87
N ALA A 310 -6.79 -11.35 -11.64
CA ALA A 310 -6.43 -10.15 -12.39
C ALA A 310 -7.53 -9.67 -13.34
N ASN A 311 -8.35 -10.57 -13.86
CA ASN A 311 -9.45 -10.28 -14.78
C ASN A 311 -10.83 -10.28 -14.12
N SER A 312 -10.86 -10.39 -12.79
CA SER A 312 -12.10 -10.38 -12.01
C SER A 312 -12.47 -8.94 -11.59
N PRO A 313 -13.72 -8.69 -11.18
CA PRO A 313 -14.15 -7.36 -10.76
C PRO A 313 -13.65 -6.99 -9.36
N VAL A 314 -12.34 -6.81 -9.24
CA VAL A 314 -11.66 -6.36 -8.02
C VAL A 314 -11.18 -4.91 -8.21
N ASP A 315 -11.13 -4.15 -7.13
CA ASP A 315 -10.73 -2.74 -7.18
C ASP A 315 -9.27 -2.57 -7.60
N PHE A 316 -8.40 -3.38 -7.05
CA PHE A 316 -6.96 -3.44 -7.35
C PHE A 316 -6.46 -4.86 -7.08
N LEU A 317 -5.24 -5.15 -7.51
CA LEU A 317 -4.60 -6.44 -7.26
C LEU A 317 -3.79 -6.39 -5.97
N TYR A 318 -3.83 -7.47 -5.22
CA TYR A 318 -3.17 -7.60 -3.93
C TYR A 318 -2.37 -8.89 -3.94
N THR A 319 -1.08 -8.81 -3.63
CA THR A 319 -0.19 -9.97 -3.60
C THR A 319 0.53 -10.03 -2.26
N GLU A 320 0.40 -11.15 -1.59
CA GLU A 320 1.21 -11.47 -0.42
C GLU A 320 2.54 -12.02 -0.90
N VAL A 321 3.62 -11.30 -0.53
CA VAL A 321 4.99 -11.63 -0.96
C VAL A 321 5.73 -12.27 0.19
N TRP A 322 6.12 -13.53 -0.02
CA TRP A 322 6.84 -14.30 0.98
C TRP A 322 8.33 -14.35 0.68
N GLU A 323 9.14 -14.30 1.73
CA GLU A 323 10.56 -14.62 1.65
C GLU A 323 10.71 -16.08 1.18
N LYS A 324 11.58 -16.30 0.19
CA LYS A 324 11.91 -17.62 -0.32
C LYS A 324 13.34 -18.00 0.09
N PRO A 325 13.65 -19.31 0.17
CA PRO A 325 15.03 -19.72 0.51
C PRO A 325 16.10 -19.21 -0.45
N THR A 326 15.79 -18.98 -1.73
CA THR A 326 16.78 -18.74 -2.78
C THR A 326 16.60 -17.51 -3.62
N ASP A 327 15.43 -16.91 -3.74
CA ASP A 327 15.23 -15.75 -4.61
C ASP A 327 14.38 -14.70 -3.93
N ASN A 328 15.06 -13.72 -3.32
CA ASN A 328 14.43 -12.58 -2.65
C ASN A 328 14.94 -11.25 -3.18
N GLY A 329 15.44 -11.23 -4.43
CA GLY A 329 15.93 -10.02 -5.07
C GLY A 329 14.83 -8.97 -5.26
N PHE A 330 15.22 -7.71 -5.35
CA PHE A 330 14.26 -6.61 -5.54
C PHE A 330 13.44 -6.75 -6.83
N SER A 331 13.96 -7.45 -7.84
CA SER A 331 13.22 -7.74 -9.08
C SER A 331 11.96 -8.58 -8.85
N VAL A 332 11.89 -9.33 -7.75
CA VAL A 332 10.64 -10.05 -7.38
C VAL A 332 9.50 -9.05 -7.23
N LEU A 333 9.75 -7.92 -6.56
CA LEU A 333 8.74 -6.88 -6.34
C LEU A 333 8.31 -6.23 -7.66
N SER A 334 9.28 -5.81 -8.47
CA SER A 334 9.00 -5.16 -9.75
C SER A 334 8.29 -6.10 -10.74
N ASN A 335 8.67 -7.38 -10.76
CA ASN A 335 8.04 -8.36 -11.64
C ASN A 335 6.56 -8.58 -11.27
N ILE A 336 6.25 -8.64 -9.98
CA ILE A 336 4.86 -8.73 -9.54
C ILE A 336 4.06 -7.53 -10.01
N ILE A 337 4.56 -6.32 -9.77
CA ILE A 337 3.87 -5.06 -10.12
C ILE A 337 3.64 -4.97 -11.63
N THR A 338 4.67 -5.22 -12.44
CA THR A 338 4.58 -5.10 -13.89
C THR A 338 3.75 -6.22 -14.52
N ASN A 339 3.85 -7.45 -14.01
CA ASN A 339 3.01 -8.55 -14.46
C ASN A 339 1.54 -8.28 -14.14
N ASN A 340 1.25 -7.83 -12.93
CA ASN A 340 -0.11 -7.51 -12.51
C ASN A 340 -0.74 -6.42 -13.38
N ASP A 341 0.02 -5.37 -13.68
CA ASP A 341 -0.43 -4.29 -14.58
C ASP A 341 -0.79 -4.85 -15.96
N ARG A 342 0.09 -5.66 -16.54
CA ARG A 342 -0.12 -6.28 -17.86
C ARG A 342 -1.30 -7.24 -17.86
N TRP A 343 -1.39 -8.13 -16.86
CA TRP A 343 -2.44 -9.15 -16.79
C TRP A 343 -3.82 -8.56 -16.56
N SER A 344 -3.92 -7.45 -15.86
CA SER A 344 -5.17 -6.81 -15.50
C SER A 344 -5.56 -5.62 -16.38
N ASN A 345 -4.73 -5.29 -17.35
CA ASN A 345 -4.90 -4.11 -18.20
C ASN A 345 -4.98 -2.81 -17.38
N GLY A 346 -4.05 -2.66 -16.45
CA GLY A 346 -3.81 -1.41 -15.74
C GLY A 346 -4.33 -1.29 -14.31
N LYS A 347 -4.83 -2.37 -13.70
CA LYS A 347 -5.15 -2.33 -12.26
C LYS A 347 -3.88 -2.15 -11.44
N LYS A 348 -3.96 -1.36 -10.39
CA LYS A 348 -2.85 -1.10 -9.48
C LYS A 348 -2.57 -2.30 -8.59
N THR A 349 -1.36 -2.36 -8.04
CA THR A 349 -0.92 -3.45 -7.17
C THR A 349 -0.59 -2.95 -5.77
N VAL A 350 -1.10 -3.66 -4.78
CA VAL A 350 -0.71 -3.54 -3.37
C VAL A 350 0.05 -4.81 -2.99
N LEU A 351 1.21 -4.64 -2.37
CA LEU A 351 2.03 -5.76 -1.89
C LEU A 351 1.95 -5.86 -0.37
N ALA A 352 1.55 -7.02 0.13
CA ALA A 352 1.75 -7.40 1.53
C ALA A 352 3.13 -8.07 1.61
N ALA A 353 4.17 -7.24 1.64
CA ALA A 353 5.57 -7.66 1.67
C ALA A 353 6.10 -7.48 3.08
N TYR A 354 6.27 -8.59 3.79
CA TYR A 354 6.63 -8.57 5.22
C TYR A 354 8.10 -8.20 5.41
N MET A 355 8.34 -7.03 6.01
CA MET A 355 9.69 -6.52 6.25
C MET A 355 10.26 -7.05 7.56
N ASN A 356 11.55 -7.38 7.55
CA ASN A 356 12.27 -7.87 8.72
C ASN A 356 11.58 -9.08 9.37
N TYR A 357 11.12 -10.01 8.55
CA TYR A 357 10.22 -11.10 8.94
C TYR A 357 10.78 -11.96 10.09
N LYS A 358 12.02 -12.42 9.96
CA LYS A 358 12.65 -13.24 11.03
C LYS A 358 12.87 -12.43 12.28
N LEU A 359 13.36 -11.20 12.12
CA LEU A 359 13.58 -10.30 13.26
C LEU A 359 12.26 -10.07 14.02
N GLY A 360 11.17 -9.82 13.30
CA GLY A 360 9.84 -9.63 13.89
C GLY A 360 9.28 -10.86 14.58
N GLY A 361 9.67 -12.05 14.17
CA GLY A 361 9.28 -13.31 14.78
C GLY A 361 10.08 -13.69 16.02
N GLU A 362 11.23 -13.05 16.25
CA GLU A 362 12.15 -13.41 17.34
C GLU A 362 11.89 -12.65 18.66
N GLY A 363 11.07 -11.63 18.65
CA GLY A 363 10.75 -10.85 19.83
C GLY A 363 10.79 -9.35 19.61
N ARG A 364 10.85 -8.59 20.71
CA ARG A 364 10.80 -7.13 20.65
C ARG A 364 12.08 -6.50 20.12
N GLY A 365 11.93 -5.46 19.32
CA GLY A 365 13.03 -4.71 18.74
C GLY A 365 12.53 -3.55 17.89
N TYR A 366 13.34 -3.18 16.90
CA TYR A 366 13.04 -2.11 15.98
C TYR A 366 13.12 -2.60 14.53
N PHE A 367 12.28 -2.05 13.67
CA PHE A 367 12.46 -2.17 12.24
C PHE A 367 13.82 -1.62 11.84
N ASN A 368 14.46 -2.28 10.89
CA ASN A 368 15.70 -1.79 10.30
C ASN A 368 15.38 -0.75 9.22
N THR A 369 15.57 0.51 9.54
CA THR A 369 15.22 1.63 8.67
C THR A 369 15.73 1.48 7.23
N PRO A 370 17.03 1.15 6.97
CA PRO A 370 17.51 1.02 5.60
C PRO A 370 16.79 -0.06 4.78
N GLY A 371 16.53 -1.21 5.37
CA GLY A 371 15.80 -2.29 4.68
C GLY A 371 14.40 -1.89 4.29
N VAL A 372 13.66 -1.24 5.21
CA VAL A 372 12.30 -0.77 4.97
C VAL A 372 12.27 0.29 3.87
N LEU A 373 13.15 1.27 3.93
CA LEU A 373 13.14 2.38 2.95
C LEU A 373 13.61 1.93 1.56
N MET A 374 14.56 1.01 1.46
CA MET A 374 14.95 0.43 0.18
C MET A 374 13.80 -0.33 -0.49
N ALA A 375 13.06 -1.14 0.27
CA ALA A 375 11.91 -1.85 -0.24
C ALA A 375 10.80 -0.90 -0.68
N ASN A 376 10.50 0.11 0.13
CA ASN A 376 9.49 1.12 -0.22
C ASN A 376 9.89 1.93 -1.45
N ALA A 377 11.15 2.34 -1.56
CA ALA A 377 11.63 3.04 -2.73
C ALA A 377 11.43 2.21 -4.01
N ALA A 378 11.78 0.93 -3.97
CA ALA A 378 11.60 0.02 -5.10
C ALA A 378 10.12 -0.17 -5.45
N ILE A 379 9.28 -0.48 -4.47
CA ILE A 379 7.84 -0.69 -4.70
C ILE A 379 7.21 0.56 -5.30
N HIS A 380 7.48 1.72 -4.74
CA HIS A 380 6.84 2.97 -5.16
C HIS A 380 7.38 3.50 -6.49
N ALA A 381 8.66 3.35 -6.76
CA ALA A 381 9.24 3.74 -8.05
C ALA A 381 8.66 2.91 -9.21
N TRP A 382 8.29 1.65 -8.95
CA TRP A 382 7.59 0.79 -9.92
C TRP A 382 6.07 1.00 -9.94
N GLY A 383 5.54 1.92 -9.15
CA GLY A 383 4.12 2.28 -9.16
C GLY A 383 3.21 1.39 -8.31
N GLY A 384 3.79 0.55 -7.47
CA GLY A 384 3.05 -0.26 -6.50
C GLY A 384 2.75 0.49 -5.21
N ALA A 385 2.03 -0.17 -4.31
CA ALA A 385 1.81 0.26 -2.94
C ALA A 385 2.17 -0.86 -1.98
N HIS A 386 2.42 -0.51 -0.72
CA HIS A 386 2.87 -1.45 0.30
C HIS A 386 1.86 -1.47 1.45
N LEU A 387 1.29 -2.64 1.73
CA LEU A 387 0.49 -2.83 2.94
C LEU A 387 1.44 -2.98 4.11
N GLU A 388 1.57 -1.95 4.94
CA GLU A 388 2.55 -1.93 6.02
C GLU A 388 2.11 -1.13 7.25
N LEU A 389 1.18 -0.18 7.08
CA LEU A 389 0.74 0.72 8.17
C LEU A 389 -0.62 0.32 8.70
N GLY A 390 -0.74 0.33 10.02
CA GLY A 390 -1.97 0.06 10.76
C GLY A 390 -1.90 0.65 12.14
N GLU A 391 -2.43 -0.05 13.12
CA GLU A 391 -2.24 0.30 14.54
C GLU A 391 -0.74 0.32 14.91
N HIS A 392 0.05 -0.44 14.18
CA HIS A 392 1.49 -0.57 14.23
C HIS A 392 1.99 -0.90 12.82
N MET A 393 3.29 -1.00 12.62
CA MET A 393 3.85 -1.42 11.34
C MET A 393 3.87 -2.95 11.23
N LEU A 394 3.48 -3.46 10.05
CA LEU A 394 3.34 -4.88 9.77
C LEU A 394 4.70 -5.54 9.57
N THR A 395 4.95 -6.67 10.26
CA THR A 395 6.18 -7.46 10.09
C THR A 395 5.96 -8.92 9.74
N THR A 396 4.83 -9.52 10.16
CA THR A 396 4.53 -10.94 9.90
C THR A 396 3.09 -11.12 9.45
N GLU A 397 2.76 -12.33 8.97
CA GLU A 397 1.40 -12.70 8.58
C GLU A 397 0.39 -12.71 9.73
N TYR A 398 0.89 -12.74 10.96
CA TYR A 398 0.05 -12.49 12.14
C TYR A 398 -0.01 -10.98 12.37
N PHE A 399 -1.00 -10.34 11.81
CA PHE A 399 -1.11 -8.87 11.79
C PHE A 399 -1.07 -8.20 13.16
N PRO A 400 -1.60 -8.81 14.26
CA PRO A 400 -1.44 -8.22 15.58
C PRO A 400 -0.01 -8.18 16.13
N ASN A 401 0.95 -8.86 15.48
CA ASN A 401 2.34 -8.83 15.91
C ASN A 401 2.91 -7.40 15.82
N SER A 402 3.14 -6.79 16.97
CA SER A 402 3.71 -5.45 17.14
C SER A 402 5.11 -5.49 17.79
N SER A 403 5.82 -6.58 17.58
CA SER A 403 7.14 -6.79 18.21
C SER A 403 8.19 -5.76 17.81
N LEU A 404 8.10 -5.26 16.57
CA LEU A 404 9.05 -4.26 16.08
C LEU A 404 8.41 -2.88 16.08
N ALA A 405 9.11 -1.91 16.65
CA ALA A 405 8.73 -0.51 16.65
C ALA A 405 9.51 0.25 15.57
N MET A 406 8.95 1.35 15.10
CA MET A 406 9.67 2.29 14.23
C MET A 406 10.57 3.19 15.08
N LYS A 407 11.84 3.33 14.68
CA LYS A 407 12.69 4.39 15.20
C LYS A 407 12.18 5.76 14.73
N GLY A 408 12.54 6.84 15.44
CA GLY A 408 12.12 8.19 15.07
C GLY A 408 12.46 8.57 13.64
N GLU A 409 13.65 8.17 13.17
CA GLU A 409 14.07 8.41 11.77
C GLU A 409 13.15 7.71 10.76
N LEU A 410 12.68 6.50 11.07
CA LEU A 410 11.75 5.78 10.21
C LEU A 410 10.35 6.41 10.24
N LYS A 411 9.88 6.81 11.41
CA LYS A 411 8.58 7.52 11.54
C LYS A 411 8.55 8.77 10.66
N LYS A 412 9.62 9.57 10.72
CA LYS A 412 9.75 10.78 9.91
C LYS A 412 9.81 10.46 8.42
N ALA A 413 10.60 9.47 8.03
CA ALA A 413 10.74 9.06 6.63
C ALA A 413 9.42 8.53 6.06
N MET A 414 8.66 7.75 6.82
CA MET A 414 7.38 7.22 6.37
C MET A 414 6.39 8.32 6.04
N VAL A 415 6.35 9.40 6.82
CA VAL A 415 5.49 10.56 6.52
C VAL A 415 5.88 11.17 5.17
N THR A 416 7.17 11.43 4.95
CA THR A 416 7.62 12.04 3.69
C THR A 416 7.49 11.12 2.49
N TYR A 417 7.68 9.80 2.66
CA TYR A 417 7.48 8.83 1.59
C TYR A 417 6.01 8.76 1.16
N TYR A 418 5.07 8.75 2.10
CA TYR A 418 3.64 8.71 1.77
C TYR A 418 3.13 10.02 1.19
N ASP A 419 3.68 11.17 1.60
CA ASP A 419 3.46 12.44 0.89
C ASP A 419 3.97 12.36 -0.55
N PHE A 420 5.17 11.83 -0.72
CA PHE A 420 5.80 11.74 -2.04
C PHE A 420 4.99 10.89 -3.01
N ILE A 421 4.57 9.69 -2.60
CA ILE A 421 3.80 8.81 -3.48
C ILE A 421 2.41 9.35 -3.78
N THR A 422 1.88 10.20 -2.91
CA THR A 422 0.57 10.82 -3.09
C THR A 422 0.67 12.08 -3.96
N GLY A 423 1.60 12.96 -3.65
CA GLY A 423 1.77 14.21 -4.39
C GLY A 423 2.21 14.01 -5.84
N TYR A 424 2.97 12.96 -6.10
CA TYR A 424 3.47 12.63 -7.45
C TYR A 424 2.78 11.41 -8.06
N GLU A 425 1.60 11.05 -7.59
CA GLU A 425 0.84 9.87 -8.05
C GLU A 425 0.62 9.87 -9.56
N ASN A 426 0.46 11.04 -10.18
CA ASN A 426 0.27 11.15 -11.62
C ASN A 426 1.50 10.72 -12.43
N LEU A 427 2.69 10.79 -11.87
CA LEU A 427 3.92 10.29 -12.50
C LEU A 427 4.23 8.85 -12.12
N LEU A 428 3.87 8.44 -10.91
CA LEU A 428 4.22 7.12 -10.38
C LEU A 428 3.20 6.04 -10.75
N ARG A 429 1.91 6.39 -10.86
CA ARG A 429 0.82 5.42 -10.88
C ARG A 429 -0.28 5.74 -11.90
N ASP A 430 -0.02 6.57 -12.91
CA ASP A 430 -1.05 7.08 -13.82
C ASP A 430 -0.58 7.02 -15.27
N GLY A 431 -0.42 5.83 -15.80
CA GLY A 431 0.00 5.62 -17.18
C GLY A 431 1.51 5.64 -17.36
N GLY A 432 1.92 5.93 -18.60
CA GLY A 432 3.33 5.86 -19.01
C GLY A 432 3.79 4.44 -19.30
N GLU A 433 4.97 4.33 -19.87
CA GLU A 433 5.58 3.04 -20.19
C GLU A 433 7.00 2.98 -19.62
N PHE A 434 7.32 1.88 -18.96
CA PHE A 434 8.68 1.66 -18.47
C PHE A 434 9.65 1.47 -19.62
N TYR A 435 10.88 2.01 -19.47
CA TYR A 435 11.94 1.89 -20.46
C TYR A 435 13.31 1.83 -19.79
N GLY A 436 14.33 1.37 -20.52
CA GLY A 436 15.71 1.34 -20.05
C GLY A 436 16.36 2.72 -20.15
N VAL A 437 16.80 3.24 -19.01
CA VAL A 437 17.47 4.54 -18.92
C VAL A 437 18.95 4.38 -19.29
N THR A 438 19.47 5.30 -20.10
CA THR A 438 20.91 5.46 -20.31
C THR A 438 21.38 6.68 -19.53
N ALA A 439 22.08 6.44 -18.43
CA ALA A 439 22.60 7.48 -17.56
C ALA A 439 23.97 7.11 -17.02
N SER A 440 24.79 8.12 -16.74
CA SER A 440 26.10 7.94 -16.15
C SER A 440 26.49 9.15 -15.32
N SER A 441 27.46 8.97 -14.43
CA SER A 441 28.09 10.08 -13.70
C SER A 441 29.30 10.56 -14.47
N THR A 442 29.49 11.90 -14.56
CA THR A 442 30.63 12.50 -15.22
C THR A 442 31.72 12.94 -14.24
N ASP A 443 31.46 12.87 -12.94
CA ASP A 443 32.39 13.28 -11.88
C ASP A 443 32.90 12.13 -11.01
N GLY A 444 32.55 10.90 -11.35
CA GLY A 444 32.99 9.70 -10.62
C GLY A 444 32.35 9.47 -9.28
N LYS A 445 31.34 10.28 -8.89
CA LYS A 445 30.70 10.14 -7.57
C LYS A 445 29.77 8.95 -7.45
N MET A 446 29.31 8.36 -8.57
CA MET A 446 28.46 7.17 -8.57
C MET A 446 28.70 6.33 -9.81
N THR A 447 28.40 5.03 -9.67
CA THR A 447 28.31 4.09 -10.80
C THR A 447 26.84 3.75 -11.00
N VAL A 448 26.35 3.87 -12.24
CA VAL A 448 24.93 3.72 -12.55
C VAL A 448 24.71 2.48 -13.41
N ASN A 449 23.67 1.72 -13.08
CA ASN A 449 23.21 0.60 -13.90
C ASN A 449 21.68 0.67 -14.08
N GLN A 450 21.18 0.05 -15.13
CA GLN A 450 19.74 -0.13 -15.28
C GLN A 450 19.26 -1.19 -14.27
N TRP A 451 18.00 -1.05 -13.82
CA TRP A 451 17.35 -2.07 -12.98
C TRP A 451 17.51 -3.49 -13.57
N PRO A 452 17.77 -4.56 -12.80
CA PRO A 452 17.71 -4.64 -11.35
C PRO A 452 18.98 -4.12 -10.63
N PRO A 453 18.90 -3.94 -9.29
CA PRO A 453 20.01 -3.38 -8.52
C PRO A 453 21.26 -4.27 -8.54
N VAL A 454 22.41 -3.60 -8.47
CA VAL A 454 23.72 -4.21 -8.26
C VAL A 454 24.32 -3.59 -7.00
N ARG A 455 24.93 -4.38 -6.13
CA ARG A 455 25.57 -3.87 -4.92
C ARG A 455 26.61 -2.80 -5.26
N ASN A 456 26.65 -1.74 -4.47
CA ASN A 456 27.53 -0.59 -4.59
C ASN A 456 27.27 0.31 -5.80
N GLN A 457 26.13 0.14 -6.45
CA GLN A 457 25.75 0.94 -7.62
C GLN A 457 24.41 1.63 -7.42
N ILE A 458 24.13 2.56 -8.30
CA ILE A 458 22.84 3.25 -8.40
C ILE A 458 22.03 2.59 -9.50
N ALA A 459 20.84 2.09 -9.17
CA ALA A 459 19.95 1.50 -10.15
C ALA A 459 19.00 2.56 -10.69
N THR A 460 18.73 2.52 -11.99
CA THR A 460 17.77 3.42 -12.64
C THR A 460 16.54 2.68 -13.09
N ILE A 461 15.40 3.38 -12.99
CA ILE A 461 14.11 2.95 -13.51
C ILE A 461 13.56 4.12 -14.31
N GLY A 462 13.22 3.90 -15.58
CA GLY A 462 12.64 4.93 -16.44
C GLY A 462 11.18 4.68 -16.73
N LYS A 463 10.39 5.76 -16.74
CA LYS A 463 9.00 5.74 -17.18
C LYS A 463 8.76 6.89 -18.15
N ARG A 464 8.26 6.54 -19.33
CA ARG A 464 8.10 7.51 -20.43
C ARG A 464 6.63 7.83 -20.64
N PHE A 465 6.34 9.13 -20.62
CA PHE A 465 5.07 9.70 -20.99
C PHE A 465 5.23 10.45 -22.32
N ASP A 466 4.15 10.95 -22.90
CA ASP A 466 4.20 11.67 -24.16
C ASP A 466 5.18 12.85 -24.14
N ARG A 467 5.11 13.67 -23.06
CA ARG A 467 5.93 14.89 -22.92
C ARG A 467 6.91 14.87 -21.77
N ARG A 468 7.09 13.74 -21.12
CA ARG A 468 7.99 13.60 -19.97
C ARG A 468 8.69 12.26 -19.97
N ASP A 469 9.92 12.27 -19.50
CA ASP A 469 10.61 11.09 -19.00
C ASP A 469 10.76 11.23 -17.48
N VAL A 470 10.40 10.21 -16.76
CA VAL A 470 10.57 10.12 -15.30
C VAL A 470 11.65 9.09 -15.02
N ILE A 471 12.72 9.51 -14.37
CA ILE A 471 13.90 8.68 -14.13
C ILE A 471 14.13 8.58 -12.63
N HIS A 472 14.03 7.37 -12.10
CA HIS A 472 14.29 7.09 -10.69
C HIS A 472 15.72 6.61 -10.53
N PHE A 473 16.41 7.18 -9.54
CA PHE A 473 17.73 6.74 -9.09
C PHE A 473 17.55 6.12 -7.70
N LEU A 474 17.87 4.84 -7.57
CA LEU A 474 17.80 4.11 -6.32
C LEU A 474 19.21 3.72 -5.87
N ASN A 475 19.55 4.05 -4.65
CA ASN A 475 20.91 3.97 -4.13
C ASN A 475 21.15 2.67 -3.35
N TYR A 476 21.98 1.80 -3.95
CA TYR A 476 22.38 0.52 -3.32
C TYR A 476 23.85 0.51 -2.90
N THR A 477 24.46 1.68 -2.72
CA THR A 477 25.81 1.79 -2.18
C THR A 477 25.85 1.22 -0.76
N ASN A 478 26.93 0.57 -0.40
CA ASN A 478 27.12 -0.10 0.89
C ASN A 478 26.16 -1.27 1.17
N ALA A 479 25.28 -1.61 0.24
CA ALA A 479 24.34 -2.71 0.45
C ALA A 479 25.08 -4.00 0.79
N VAL A 480 24.72 -4.62 1.91
CA VAL A 480 25.33 -5.86 2.38
C VAL A 480 24.68 -7.09 1.77
N HIS A 481 23.47 -6.93 1.26
CA HIS A 481 22.73 -7.91 0.49
C HIS A 481 21.73 -7.19 -0.43
N LEU A 482 21.06 -7.92 -1.29
CA LEU A 482 20.00 -7.39 -2.17
C LEU A 482 18.66 -8.11 -1.97
N ASP A 483 18.39 -8.61 -0.78
CA ASP A 483 17.13 -9.22 -0.44
C ASP A 483 16.13 -8.12 -0.03
N TRP A 484 14.99 -8.07 -0.73
CA TRP A 484 13.98 -7.05 -0.49
C TRP A 484 13.43 -7.08 0.93
N CYS A 485 13.32 -8.28 1.53
CA CYS A 485 12.70 -8.46 2.85
C CYS A 485 13.59 -8.04 4.02
N ASP A 486 14.91 -7.98 3.81
CA ASP A 486 15.87 -7.71 4.89
C ASP A 486 15.48 -8.47 6.18
N SER A 487 15.30 -9.78 6.05
CA SER A 487 14.61 -10.63 7.03
C SER A 487 15.20 -10.55 8.43
N ASN A 488 16.53 -10.46 8.51
CA ASN A 488 17.27 -10.36 9.78
C ASN A 488 17.52 -8.91 10.22
N GLY A 489 17.09 -7.92 9.45
CA GLY A 489 17.29 -6.52 9.77
C GLY A 489 18.75 -6.08 9.75
N THR A 490 19.52 -6.52 8.74
CA THR A 490 20.97 -6.27 8.66
C THR A 490 21.39 -5.25 7.63
N GLN A 491 20.48 -4.80 6.75
CA GLN A 491 20.79 -3.82 5.71
C GLN A 491 21.31 -2.51 6.32
N VAL A 492 22.21 -1.86 5.61
CA VAL A 492 22.85 -0.62 6.07
C VAL A 492 22.43 0.58 5.21
N GLU A 493 22.55 1.76 5.81
CA GLU A 493 22.25 3.01 5.11
C GLU A 493 23.22 3.20 3.94
N PRO A 494 22.71 3.59 2.75
CA PRO A 494 23.59 3.90 1.62
C PRO A 494 24.38 5.18 1.86
N SER A 495 25.45 5.36 1.12
CA SER A 495 26.23 6.60 1.13
C SER A 495 25.40 7.73 0.51
N LEU A 496 25.29 8.86 1.23
CA LEU A 496 24.66 10.05 0.67
C LEU A 496 25.56 10.62 -0.44
N ILE A 497 24.97 10.83 -1.61
CA ILE A 497 25.65 11.42 -2.76
C ILE A 497 25.03 12.79 -3.00
N GLU A 498 25.88 13.83 -3.06
CA GLU A 498 25.42 15.22 -3.22
C GLU A 498 26.01 15.86 -4.46
N SER A 499 25.21 16.68 -5.14
CA SER A 499 25.62 17.48 -6.30
C SER A 499 26.36 16.66 -7.37
N VAL A 500 25.82 15.47 -7.69
CA VAL A 500 26.47 14.56 -8.62
C VAL A 500 26.19 14.99 -10.07
N GLN A 501 27.27 15.17 -10.83
CA GLN A 501 27.19 15.51 -12.26
C GLN A 501 26.72 14.28 -13.04
N THR A 502 25.56 14.39 -13.66
CA THR A 502 24.85 13.28 -14.28
C THR A 502 24.56 13.59 -15.74
N LYS A 503 24.73 12.59 -16.58
CA LYS A 503 24.44 12.64 -18.00
C LYS A 503 23.34 11.66 -18.29
N VAL A 504 22.28 12.10 -18.98
CA VAL A 504 21.08 11.31 -19.24
C VAL A 504 20.73 11.43 -20.73
N SER A 505 20.43 10.31 -21.37
CA SER A 505 19.92 10.29 -22.75
C SER A 505 18.45 10.74 -22.75
N VAL A 506 18.10 11.57 -23.73
CA VAL A 506 16.77 12.14 -23.92
C VAL A 506 16.26 11.89 -25.33
N LYS A 507 14.95 11.97 -25.55
CA LYS A 507 14.28 11.64 -26.81
C LYS A 507 13.98 12.84 -27.70
N GLY A 508 14.19 14.06 -27.20
CA GLY A 508 13.85 15.28 -27.95
C GLY A 508 14.36 16.53 -27.24
N THR A 509 13.90 17.70 -27.69
CA THR A 509 14.27 18.97 -27.11
C THR A 509 13.69 19.13 -25.71
N VAL A 510 14.56 19.31 -24.74
CA VAL A 510 14.17 19.43 -23.32
C VAL A 510 13.83 20.89 -23.02
N ARG A 511 12.66 21.07 -22.41
CA ARG A 511 12.19 22.38 -21.93
C ARG A 511 12.60 22.63 -20.49
N THR A 512 12.38 21.68 -19.61
CA THR A 512 12.56 21.82 -18.16
C THR A 512 13.05 20.51 -17.57
N VAL A 513 13.93 20.62 -16.58
CA VAL A 513 14.38 19.48 -15.77
C VAL A 513 14.14 19.84 -14.31
N TRP A 514 13.56 18.91 -13.56
CA TRP A 514 13.37 19.08 -12.12
C TRP A 514 13.54 17.76 -11.39
N ALA A 515 13.77 17.85 -10.10
CA ALA A 515 13.93 16.67 -9.24
C ALA A 515 13.09 16.78 -7.99
N ALA A 516 12.74 15.64 -7.42
CA ALA A 516 12.12 15.53 -6.11
C ALA A 516 12.57 14.23 -5.46
N SER A 517 12.70 14.24 -4.15
CA SER A 517 13.12 13.07 -3.38
C SER A 517 12.34 13.01 -2.08
N PRO A 518 11.85 11.81 -1.68
CA PRO A 518 11.24 11.67 -0.34
C PRO A 518 12.27 11.82 0.79
N ASP A 519 13.57 11.78 0.45
CA ASP A 519 14.67 11.87 1.41
C ASP A 519 15.18 13.30 1.62
N ALA A 520 14.70 14.28 0.85
CA ALA A 520 15.21 15.66 0.88
C ALA A 520 14.09 16.69 0.66
N ARG A 521 14.22 17.85 1.31
CA ARG A 521 13.32 18.98 1.15
C ARG A 521 11.84 18.61 1.32
N PHE A 522 11.53 17.65 2.19
CA PHE A 522 10.16 17.16 2.42
C PHE A 522 9.42 16.71 1.15
N GLY A 523 10.17 16.22 0.14
CA GLY A 523 9.60 15.76 -1.12
C GLY A 523 9.24 16.85 -2.12
N VAL A 524 9.52 18.10 -1.80
CA VAL A 524 9.17 19.25 -2.65
C VAL A 524 10.06 19.26 -3.91
N SER A 525 9.45 19.47 -5.05
CA SER A 525 10.15 19.54 -6.33
C SER A 525 11.07 20.76 -6.42
N GLN A 526 12.14 20.61 -7.18
CA GLN A 526 13.16 21.63 -7.38
C GLN A 526 13.54 21.65 -8.85
N GLU A 527 13.39 22.79 -9.52
CA GLU A 527 13.85 22.96 -10.89
C GLU A 527 15.37 22.99 -10.92
N LEU A 528 15.95 22.34 -11.93
CA LEU A 528 17.39 22.19 -12.09
C LEU A 528 17.88 22.86 -13.37
N ASP A 529 19.05 23.48 -13.30
CA ASP A 529 19.77 23.92 -14.49
C ASP A 529 20.32 22.70 -15.23
N PHE A 530 20.33 22.78 -16.56
CA PHE A 530 20.84 21.70 -17.41
C PHE A 530 21.43 22.24 -18.70
N VAL A 531 22.25 21.43 -19.33
CA VAL A 531 22.79 21.70 -20.66
C VAL A 531 22.42 20.53 -21.55
N GLN A 532 21.83 20.83 -22.71
CA GLN A 532 21.53 19.80 -23.71
C GLN A 532 22.55 19.85 -24.85
N GLU A 533 23.13 18.69 -25.15
CA GLU A 533 24.00 18.47 -26.29
C GLU A 533 23.47 17.29 -27.10
N GLY A 534 22.78 17.56 -28.23
CA GLY A 534 22.15 16.52 -29.04
C GLY A 534 21.09 15.76 -28.23
N ASN A 535 21.24 14.45 -28.14
CA ASN A 535 20.31 13.55 -27.44
C ASN A 535 20.69 13.29 -25.98
N GLU A 536 21.45 14.18 -25.37
CA GLU A 536 21.89 14.06 -23.98
C GLU A 536 21.72 15.37 -23.24
N ILE A 537 21.41 15.26 -21.96
CA ILE A 537 21.46 16.39 -21.02
C ILE A 537 22.50 16.11 -19.93
N LYS A 538 23.12 17.19 -19.46
CA LYS A 538 23.98 17.19 -18.27
C LYS A 538 23.26 17.98 -17.19
N VAL A 539 23.15 17.40 -16.01
CA VAL A 539 22.44 17.98 -14.87
C VAL A 539 23.12 17.53 -13.58
N ALA A 540 23.17 18.42 -12.59
CA ALA A 540 23.63 18.07 -11.25
C ALA A 540 22.43 17.60 -10.43
N LEU A 541 22.41 16.33 -10.03
CA LEU A 541 21.42 15.84 -9.07
C LEU A 541 21.76 16.42 -7.69
N PRO A 542 20.82 17.11 -7.02
CA PRO A 542 21.13 17.79 -5.75
C PRO A 542 21.55 16.82 -4.64
N SER A 543 20.84 15.71 -4.50
CA SER A 543 21.14 14.69 -3.50
C SER A 543 20.53 13.36 -3.90
N LEU A 544 21.12 12.28 -3.40
CA LEU A 544 20.62 10.93 -3.56
C LEU A 544 20.97 10.14 -2.30
N LYS A 545 19.95 9.87 -1.47
CA LYS A 545 20.10 9.03 -0.29
C LYS A 545 19.58 7.62 -0.57
N TYR A 546 18.28 7.41 -0.54
CA TYR A 546 17.67 6.13 -0.97
C TYR A 546 17.11 6.24 -2.38
N TRP A 547 16.39 7.33 -2.67
CA TRP A 547 15.61 7.50 -3.89
C TRP A 547 15.50 8.97 -4.29
N THR A 548 15.85 9.27 -5.53
CA THR A 548 15.63 10.59 -6.14
C THR A 548 14.97 10.39 -7.51
N MET A 549 13.93 11.17 -7.75
CA MET A 549 13.20 11.19 -9.02
C MET A 549 13.63 12.40 -9.82
N LEU A 550 14.10 12.17 -11.04
CA LEU A 550 14.44 13.21 -12.02
C LEU A 550 13.35 13.22 -13.09
N VAL A 551 12.81 14.38 -13.39
CA VAL A 551 11.79 14.54 -14.42
C VAL A 551 12.31 15.44 -15.52
N VAL A 552 12.27 14.92 -16.75
CA VAL A 552 12.67 15.63 -17.97
C VAL A 552 11.40 15.96 -18.74
N GLU A 553 11.12 17.25 -18.93
CA GLU A 553 9.95 17.70 -19.67
C GLU A 553 10.37 18.19 -21.04
N TYR A 554 9.65 17.72 -22.08
CA TYR A 554 9.94 18.04 -23.48
C TYR A 554 9.07 19.18 -24.00
N GLU A 555 9.58 19.86 -25.02
CA GLU A 555 8.82 20.86 -25.78
C GLU A 555 7.68 20.26 -26.60
#